data_509bdd4cb0ca42745ce62a9e5ac2fb0e
#
_entry.id   509bdd4cb0ca42745ce62a9e5ac2fb0e
#
_cell.length_a   1.000
_cell.length_b   1.000
_cell.length_c   1.000
_cell.angle_alpha   90.00
_cell.angle_beta   90.00
_cell.angle_gamma   90.00
#
_symmetry.space_group_name_H-M   'P 1'
#
loop_
_entity.id
_entity.type
_entity.pdbx_description
1 polymer ?
#
loop_
_entity_poly.entity_id
_entity_poly.type
_entity_poly.pdbx_seq_one_letter_code
_entity_poly.pdbx_strand_id
1 'polypeptide(L)'
;MTSPDGNARPEDQRAAITLAMEEVADIVASGAQVVLTHGNGPQVGNLLVKNELAAHVVPPVPLDWCGAQTQATIGFLVLNALESALARRGVAAGRPAVLVSRTLVKADDPHFSEPTKPIGRYLPAAEAAKMIEHGQTWRDMGAKGWRRVVASPEPVECLDSAAAHVLLEAGFTVVCAGGGGVPVIRDGSGVISGVEAVIDKDLTAALLARELAADVLLIATDVTAAMTGWGTDRKSVV
;
A
#
# COMPACT_ATOMS: atom_id res chain seq x y z
N MET A 1 -3.71 -7.83 6.97
CA MET A 1 -4.87 -6.93 7.10
C MET A 1 -6.11 -7.44 6.34
N THR A 2 -6.17 -8.71 6.12
CA THR A 2 -7.30 -9.44 5.53
C THR A 2 -7.56 -10.70 6.36
N SER A 3 -8.78 -11.24 6.27
CA SER A 3 -9.10 -12.57 6.78
C SER A 3 -8.31 -13.66 6.03
N PRO A 4 -8.22 -14.89 6.57
CA PRO A 4 -7.52 -16.00 5.91
C PRO A 4 -8.05 -16.33 4.51
N ASP A 5 -9.31 -16.00 4.21
CA ASP A 5 -9.93 -16.13 2.88
C ASP A 5 -9.62 -14.95 1.92
N GLY A 6 -8.76 -14.01 2.34
CA GLY A 6 -8.34 -12.85 1.54
C GLY A 6 -9.35 -11.70 1.48
N ASN A 7 -10.47 -11.78 2.20
CA ASN A 7 -11.48 -10.73 2.22
C ASN A 7 -11.06 -9.56 3.12
N ALA A 8 -11.37 -8.34 2.68
CA ALA A 8 -11.12 -7.11 3.43
C ALA A 8 -12.42 -6.58 4.05
N ARG A 9 -13.06 -7.41 4.89
CA ARG A 9 -14.24 -6.96 5.65
C ARG A 9 -13.84 -5.95 6.72
N PRO A 10 -14.66 -4.94 7.02
CA PRO A 10 -14.32 -3.90 8.00
C PRO A 10 -13.94 -4.45 9.37
N GLU A 11 -14.65 -5.47 9.86
CA GLU A 11 -14.39 -6.13 11.13
C GLU A 11 -13.05 -6.87 11.14
N ASP A 12 -12.75 -7.62 10.09
CA ASP A 12 -11.47 -8.36 9.95
C ASP A 12 -10.28 -7.41 9.88
N GLN A 13 -10.42 -6.31 9.11
CA GLN A 13 -9.39 -5.29 9.03
C GLN A 13 -9.13 -4.64 10.38
N ARG A 14 -10.20 -4.28 11.10
CA ARG A 14 -10.09 -3.67 12.43
C ARG A 14 -9.41 -4.63 13.41
N ALA A 15 -9.81 -5.90 13.44
CA ALA A 15 -9.22 -6.90 14.32
C ALA A 15 -7.73 -7.12 14.03
N ALA A 16 -7.37 -7.28 12.74
CA ALA A 16 -5.98 -7.49 12.33
C ALA A 16 -5.09 -6.27 12.65
N ILE A 17 -5.59 -5.05 12.42
CA ILE A 17 -4.85 -3.82 12.74
C ILE A 17 -4.71 -3.68 14.26
N THR A 18 -5.77 -3.94 15.05
CA THR A 18 -5.70 -3.89 16.51
C THR A 18 -4.62 -4.83 17.04
N LEU A 19 -4.58 -6.07 16.55
CA LEU A 19 -3.56 -7.03 16.95
C LEU A 19 -2.14 -6.56 16.59
N ALA A 20 -1.94 -6.08 15.37
CA ALA A 20 -0.63 -5.59 14.93
C ALA A 20 -0.17 -4.37 15.75
N MET A 21 -1.08 -3.49 16.16
CA MET A 21 -0.74 -2.30 16.93
C MET A 21 -0.39 -2.60 18.39
N GLU A 22 -0.73 -3.77 18.93
CA GLU A 22 -0.21 -4.22 20.22
C GLU A 22 1.31 -4.41 20.14
N GLU A 23 1.80 -5.12 19.12
CA GLU A 23 3.24 -5.35 18.92
C GLU A 23 3.98 -4.04 18.63
N VAL A 24 3.40 -3.17 17.82
CA VAL A 24 3.98 -1.85 17.54
C VAL A 24 4.07 -1.00 18.80
N ALA A 25 3.05 -1.06 19.67
CA ALA A 25 3.07 -0.32 20.93
C ALA A 25 4.17 -0.80 21.88
N ASP A 26 4.53 -2.09 21.87
CA ASP A 26 5.67 -2.60 22.64
C ASP A 26 7.01 -2.06 22.11
N ILE A 27 7.15 -1.97 20.79
CA ILE A 27 8.34 -1.35 20.16
C ILE A 27 8.43 0.13 20.51
N VAL A 28 7.33 0.89 20.44
CA VAL A 28 7.30 2.30 20.81
C VAL A 28 7.59 2.47 22.30
N ALA A 29 7.05 1.60 23.17
CA ALA A 29 7.27 1.63 24.61
C ALA A 29 8.74 1.36 24.97
N SER A 30 9.51 0.66 24.14
CA SER A 30 10.95 0.48 24.31
C SER A 30 11.78 1.74 24.03
N GLY A 31 11.15 2.82 23.55
CA GLY A 31 11.80 4.09 23.20
C GLY A 31 12.26 4.19 21.75
N ALA A 32 11.91 3.23 20.89
CA ALA A 32 12.24 3.29 19.47
C ALA A 32 11.37 4.32 18.75
N GLN A 33 11.96 5.04 17.80
CA GLN A 33 11.22 5.83 16.80
C GLN A 33 10.70 4.89 15.72
N VAL A 34 9.41 4.98 15.39
CA VAL A 34 8.77 4.02 14.49
C VAL A 34 8.08 4.71 13.33
N VAL A 35 8.40 4.28 12.12
CA VAL A 35 7.62 4.54 10.91
C VAL A 35 6.91 3.27 10.48
N LEU A 36 5.63 3.37 10.21
CA LEU A 36 4.81 2.28 9.74
C LEU A 36 4.49 2.47 8.26
N THR A 37 4.64 1.42 7.49
CA THR A 37 4.04 1.28 6.17
C THR A 37 3.01 0.15 6.18
N HIS A 38 2.14 0.09 5.20
CA HIS A 38 1.13 -0.98 5.09
C HIS A 38 0.81 -1.31 3.64
N GLY A 39 0.34 -2.51 3.36
CA GLY A 39 -0.28 -2.86 2.09
C GLY A 39 -1.75 -2.42 2.05
N ASN A 40 -2.32 -2.32 0.84
CA ASN A 40 -3.69 -1.89 0.60
C ASN A 40 -4.40 -2.63 -0.55
N GLY A 41 -3.78 -3.66 -1.11
CA GLY A 41 -4.28 -4.34 -2.32
C GLY A 41 -5.76 -4.76 -2.26
N PRO A 42 -6.22 -5.48 -1.23
CA PRO A 42 -7.63 -5.85 -1.10
C PRO A 42 -8.56 -4.64 -0.93
N GLN A 43 -8.13 -3.58 -0.25
CA GLN A 43 -8.90 -2.36 -0.05
C GLN A 43 -9.07 -1.58 -1.35
N VAL A 44 -8.00 -1.41 -2.13
CA VAL A 44 -8.06 -0.86 -3.50
C VAL A 44 -8.97 -1.71 -4.37
N GLY A 45 -8.83 -3.04 -4.31
CA GLY A 45 -9.71 -3.97 -5.03
C GLY A 45 -11.19 -3.75 -4.74
N ASN A 46 -11.57 -3.57 -3.48
CA ASN A 46 -12.94 -3.27 -3.08
C ASN A 46 -13.42 -1.92 -3.61
N LEU A 47 -12.57 -0.89 -3.65
CA LEU A 47 -12.92 0.42 -4.24
C LEU A 47 -13.14 0.31 -5.74
N LEU A 48 -12.29 -0.44 -6.45
CA LEU A 48 -12.47 -0.69 -7.89
C LEU A 48 -13.80 -1.40 -8.18
N VAL A 49 -14.17 -2.41 -7.39
CA VAL A 49 -15.48 -3.08 -7.53
C VAL A 49 -16.63 -2.10 -7.29
N LYS A 50 -16.54 -1.24 -6.27
CA LYS A 50 -17.54 -0.19 -6.03
C LYS A 50 -17.63 0.79 -7.19
N ASN A 51 -16.51 1.21 -7.75
CA ASN A 51 -16.45 2.06 -8.95
C ASN A 51 -17.17 1.41 -10.13
N GLU A 52 -16.89 0.13 -10.40
CA GLU A 52 -17.53 -0.63 -11.49
C GLU A 52 -19.04 -0.73 -11.30
N LEU A 53 -19.50 -1.09 -10.08
CA LEU A 53 -20.91 -1.26 -9.79
C LEU A 53 -21.69 0.06 -9.79
N ALA A 54 -21.06 1.17 -9.43
CA ALA A 54 -21.69 2.48 -9.33
C ALA A 54 -21.50 3.35 -10.59
N ALA A 55 -20.75 2.91 -11.60
CA ALA A 55 -20.38 3.71 -12.76
C ALA A 55 -21.56 4.29 -13.56
N HIS A 56 -22.73 3.66 -13.45
CA HIS A 56 -23.96 4.15 -14.09
C HIS A 56 -24.70 5.25 -13.28
N VAL A 57 -24.25 5.53 -12.06
CA VAL A 57 -24.83 6.53 -11.16
C VAL A 57 -23.85 7.67 -10.90
N VAL A 58 -22.58 7.33 -10.63
CA VAL A 58 -21.52 8.28 -10.34
C VAL A 58 -20.26 7.93 -11.12
N PRO A 59 -19.48 8.91 -11.59
CA PRO A 59 -18.21 8.62 -12.27
C PRO A 59 -17.24 7.85 -11.34
N PRO A 60 -16.52 6.85 -11.86
CA PRO A 60 -15.50 6.15 -11.10
C PRO A 60 -14.33 7.09 -10.75
N VAL A 61 -13.79 6.96 -9.55
CA VAL A 61 -12.58 7.69 -9.16
C VAL A 61 -11.34 6.99 -9.73
N PRO A 62 -10.28 7.72 -10.10
CA PRO A 62 -9.06 7.14 -10.66
C PRO A 62 -8.28 6.33 -9.62
N LEU A 63 -7.34 5.51 -10.08
CA LEU A 63 -6.64 4.54 -9.24
C LEU A 63 -5.75 5.19 -8.17
N ASP A 64 -5.10 6.29 -8.49
CA ASP A 64 -4.31 7.08 -7.54
C ASP A 64 -5.17 7.62 -6.39
N TRP A 65 -6.40 8.07 -6.68
CA TRP A 65 -7.37 8.45 -5.64
C TRP A 65 -7.81 7.26 -4.79
N CYS A 66 -8.01 6.08 -5.39
CA CYS A 66 -8.27 4.86 -4.61
C CYS A 66 -7.10 4.57 -3.65
N GLY A 67 -5.86 4.77 -4.09
CA GLY A 67 -4.67 4.69 -3.25
C GLY A 67 -4.73 5.64 -2.05
N ALA A 68 -4.99 6.93 -2.30
CA ALA A 68 -5.12 7.95 -1.27
C ALA A 68 -6.25 7.66 -0.27
N GLN A 69 -7.42 7.25 -0.74
CA GLN A 69 -8.55 6.85 0.11
C GLN A 69 -8.20 5.69 1.04
N THR A 70 -7.44 4.69 0.54
CA THR A 70 -7.03 3.55 1.36
C THR A 70 -5.99 3.96 2.41
N GLN A 71 -5.08 4.88 2.11
CA GLN A 71 -4.15 5.43 3.11
C GLN A 71 -4.92 6.11 4.25
N ALA A 72 -5.91 6.94 3.93
CA ALA A 72 -6.72 7.61 4.93
C ALA A 72 -7.52 6.61 5.79
N THR A 73 -8.19 5.63 5.17
CA THR A 73 -9.01 4.66 5.89
C THR A 73 -8.18 3.75 6.79
N ILE A 74 -7.08 3.18 6.27
CA ILE A 74 -6.20 2.32 7.04
C ILE A 74 -5.49 3.14 8.13
N GLY A 75 -5.02 4.33 7.78
CA GLY A 75 -4.41 5.25 8.73
C GLY A 75 -5.33 5.60 9.90
N PHE A 76 -6.60 5.90 9.64
CA PHE A 76 -7.60 6.13 10.69
C PHE A 76 -7.73 4.92 11.64
N LEU A 77 -7.73 3.70 11.12
CA LEU A 77 -7.80 2.49 11.95
C LEU A 77 -6.52 2.31 12.79
N VAL A 78 -5.35 2.60 12.19
CA VAL A 78 -4.06 2.55 12.89
C VAL A 78 -3.99 3.58 14.02
N LEU A 79 -4.41 4.84 13.76
CA LEU A 79 -4.47 5.89 14.79
C LEU A 79 -5.22 5.41 16.03
N ASN A 80 -6.46 4.95 15.83
CA ASN A 80 -7.31 4.53 16.96
C ASN A 80 -6.74 3.32 17.71
N ALA A 81 -6.22 2.33 16.96
CA ALA A 81 -5.70 1.11 17.55
C ALA A 81 -4.40 1.36 18.32
N LEU A 82 -3.46 2.12 17.77
CA LEU A 82 -2.18 2.40 18.39
C LEU A 82 -2.33 3.33 19.62
N GLU A 83 -3.12 4.41 19.53
CA GLU A 83 -3.41 5.25 20.69
C GLU A 83 -4.00 4.43 21.85
N SER A 84 -4.95 3.54 21.54
CA SER A 84 -5.55 2.66 22.53
C SER A 84 -4.53 1.69 23.15
N ALA A 85 -3.62 1.14 22.33
CA ALA A 85 -2.59 0.21 22.79
C ALA A 85 -1.54 0.91 23.68
N LEU A 86 -1.11 2.11 23.31
CA LEU A 86 -0.18 2.95 24.10
C LEU A 86 -0.81 3.39 25.42
N ALA A 87 -2.08 3.80 25.40
CA ALA A 87 -2.81 4.18 26.63
C ALA A 87 -2.89 3.04 27.64
N ARG A 88 -3.17 1.80 27.18
CA ARG A 88 -3.17 0.61 28.05
C ARG A 88 -1.82 0.33 28.70
N ARG A 89 -0.72 0.73 28.06
CA ARG A 89 0.66 0.60 28.57
C ARG A 89 1.12 1.79 29.40
N GLY A 90 0.28 2.83 29.54
CA GLY A 90 0.66 4.07 30.23
C GLY A 90 1.75 4.87 29.50
N VAL A 91 1.92 4.65 28.19
CA VAL A 91 2.92 5.32 27.36
C VAL A 91 2.33 6.62 26.79
N ALA A 92 2.88 7.77 27.21
CA ALA A 92 2.46 9.08 26.74
C ALA A 92 3.19 9.52 25.44
N ALA A 93 4.35 8.92 25.16
CA ALA A 93 5.14 9.18 23.98
C ALA A 93 4.63 8.39 22.76
N GLY A 94 5.10 8.75 21.56
CA GLY A 94 4.84 7.98 20.34
C GLY A 94 3.42 8.11 19.80
N ARG A 95 2.72 9.20 20.09
CA ARG A 95 1.37 9.44 19.53
C ARG A 95 1.40 9.26 18.00
N PRO A 96 0.46 8.52 17.41
CA PRO A 96 0.49 8.26 15.99
C PRO A 96 0.07 9.49 15.16
N ALA A 97 0.73 9.65 14.00
CA ALA A 97 0.36 10.58 12.95
C ALA A 97 0.28 9.83 11.62
N VAL A 98 -0.62 10.24 10.74
CA VAL A 98 -0.80 9.62 9.41
C VAL A 98 -0.58 10.66 8.34
N LEU A 99 0.24 10.33 7.36
CA LEU A 99 0.44 11.12 6.16
C LEU A 99 -0.25 10.44 4.97
N VAL A 100 -1.06 11.19 4.24
CA VAL A 100 -1.39 10.84 2.86
C VAL A 100 -0.16 11.20 2.04
N SER A 101 0.58 10.17 1.63
CA SER A 101 1.94 10.31 1.12
C SER A 101 2.04 9.89 -0.34
N ARG A 102 2.89 10.61 -1.06
CA ARG A 102 3.12 10.44 -2.49
C ARG A 102 4.50 9.84 -2.73
N THR A 103 4.57 9.00 -3.75
CA THR A 103 5.84 8.42 -4.21
C THR A 103 6.06 8.82 -5.67
N LEU A 104 7.16 9.51 -5.93
CA LEU A 104 7.58 9.90 -7.25
C LEU A 104 8.05 8.68 -8.03
N VAL A 105 7.61 8.57 -9.29
CA VAL A 105 8.07 7.59 -10.26
C VAL A 105 8.48 8.31 -11.55
N LYS A 106 9.28 7.64 -12.40
CA LYS A 106 9.65 8.19 -13.70
C LYS A 106 8.48 8.07 -14.68
N ALA A 107 8.18 9.12 -15.43
CA ALA A 107 7.12 9.10 -16.43
C ALA A 107 7.42 8.14 -17.61
N ASP A 108 8.71 7.88 -17.88
CA ASP A 108 9.21 6.99 -18.90
C ASP A 108 9.58 5.58 -18.39
N ASP A 109 9.12 5.22 -17.19
CA ASP A 109 9.35 3.88 -16.64
C ASP A 109 8.73 2.82 -17.57
N PRO A 110 9.49 1.77 -17.96
CA PRO A 110 9.03 0.76 -18.91
C PRO A 110 7.77 0.00 -18.45
N HIS A 111 7.51 -0.08 -17.16
CA HIS A 111 6.30 -0.72 -16.63
C HIS A 111 4.99 -0.04 -17.06
N PHE A 112 5.04 1.23 -17.48
CA PHE A 112 3.86 1.88 -18.07
C PHE A 112 3.49 1.30 -19.44
N SER A 113 4.48 0.88 -20.21
CA SER A 113 4.27 0.22 -21.52
C SER A 113 3.91 -1.26 -21.36
N GLU A 114 4.40 -1.91 -20.31
CA GLU A 114 4.18 -3.34 -20.05
C GLU A 114 3.57 -3.56 -18.63
N PRO A 115 2.28 -3.25 -18.43
CA PRO A 115 1.62 -3.44 -17.13
C PRO A 115 1.62 -4.90 -16.69
N THR A 116 2.04 -5.15 -15.44
CA THR A 116 2.15 -6.51 -14.89
C THR A 116 1.50 -6.70 -13.53
N LYS A 117 1.24 -5.61 -12.78
CA LYS A 117 0.73 -5.69 -11.40
C LYS A 117 -0.77 -6.00 -11.39
N PRO A 118 -1.21 -7.20 -10.94
CA PRO A 118 -2.63 -7.54 -10.94
C PRO A 118 -3.37 -6.82 -9.82
N ILE A 119 -4.53 -6.24 -10.16
CA ILE A 119 -5.43 -5.54 -9.23
C ILE A 119 -6.88 -5.98 -9.41
N GLY A 120 -7.72 -5.67 -8.43
CA GLY A 120 -9.15 -5.93 -8.51
C GLY A 120 -9.53 -7.41 -8.52
N ARG A 121 -10.73 -7.70 -9.00
CA ARG A 121 -11.31 -9.05 -9.06
C ARG A 121 -10.96 -9.78 -10.36
N TYR A 122 -11.24 -11.07 -10.38
CA TYR A 122 -11.19 -11.87 -11.61
C TYR A 122 -12.52 -11.73 -12.36
N LEU A 123 -12.44 -11.69 -13.70
CA LEU A 123 -13.61 -11.62 -14.59
C LEU A 123 -13.57 -12.77 -15.62
N PRO A 124 -14.75 -13.19 -16.11
CA PRO A 124 -14.84 -14.01 -17.32
C PRO A 124 -14.25 -13.28 -18.54
N ALA A 125 -13.73 -14.03 -19.52
CA ALA A 125 -13.11 -13.45 -20.72
C ALA A 125 -14.01 -12.45 -21.47
N ALA A 126 -15.30 -12.74 -21.58
CA ALA A 126 -16.26 -11.86 -22.26
C ALA A 126 -16.46 -10.50 -21.56
N GLU A 127 -16.35 -10.46 -20.22
CA GLU A 127 -16.43 -9.21 -19.46
C GLU A 127 -15.10 -8.45 -19.56
N ALA A 128 -13.97 -9.15 -19.45
CA ALA A 128 -12.64 -8.55 -19.60
C ALA A 128 -12.45 -7.93 -20.98
N ALA A 129 -12.95 -8.56 -22.05
CA ALA A 129 -12.91 -8.01 -23.41
C ALA A 129 -13.55 -6.63 -23.50
N LYS A 130 -14.71 -6.43 -22.87
CA LYS A 130 -15.37 -5.12 -22.83
C LYS A 130 -14.53 -4.05 -22.11
N MET A 131 -13.83 -4.44 -21.04
CA MET A 131 -12.96 -3.51 -20.30
C MET A 131 -11.71 -3.16 -21.13
N ILE A 132 -11.20 -4.09 -21.93
CA ILE A 132 -10.09 -3.85 -22.86
C ILE A 132 -10.52 -2.85 -23.94
N GLU A 133 -11.73 -2.96 -24.49
CA GLU A 133 -12.29 -1.98 -25.43
C GLU A 133 -12.38 -0.57 -24.81
N HIS A 134 -12.52 -0.46 -23.50
CA HIS A 134 -12.49 0.81 -22.75
C HIS A 134 -11.06 1.23 -22.31
N GLY A 135 -10.01 0.64 -22.90
CA GLY A 135 -8.62 1.06 -22.69
C GLY A 135 -7.95 0.47 -21.46
N GLN A 136 -8.55 -0.50 -20.76
CA GLN A 136 -7.92 -1.18 -19.65
C GLN A 136 -7.04 -2.35 -20.12
N THR A 137 -5.97 -2.64 -19.40
CA THR A 137 -5.13 -3.82 -19.67
C THR A 137 -5.56 -4.97 -18.78
N TRP A 138 -5.90 -6.11 -19.40
CA TRP A 138 -6.29 -7.34 -18.71
C TRP A 138 -5.45 -8.51 -19.19
N ARG A 139 -5.11 -9.43 -18.27
CA ARG A 139 -4.36 -10.65 -18.57
C ARG A 139 -5.13 -11.88 -18.15
N ASP A 140 -5.00 -12.94 -18.92
CA ASP A 140 -5.50 -14.27 -18.58
C ASP A 140 -4.63 -14.86 -17.45
N MET A 141 -5.27 -15.24 -16.35
CA MET A 141 -4.66 -15.89 -15.20
C MET A 141 -5.03 -17.38 -15.10
N GLY A 142 -5.31 -17.99 -16.24
CA GLY A 142 -5.65 -19.41 -16.36
C GLY A 142 -6.99 -19.75 -15.72
N ALA A 143 -7.04 -20.79 -14.92
CA ALA A 143 -8.27 -21.30 -14.29
C ALA A 143 -8.99 -20.26 -13.39
N LYS A 144 -8.32 -19.18 -12.99
CA LYS A 144 -8.90 -18.10 -12.17
C LYS A 144 -9.67 -17.07 -13.02
N GLY A 145 -9.49 -17.07 -14.34
CA GLY A 145 -10.07 -16.09 -15.25
C GLY A 145 -9.13 -14.91 -15.52
N TRP A 146 -9.68 -13.82 -16.02
CA TRP A 146 -8.94 -12.60 -16.40
C TRP A 146 -8.85 -11.63 -15.25
N ARG A 147 -7.72 -10.94 -15.15
CA ARG A 147 -7.49 -9.93 -14.10
C ARG A 147 -6.90 -8.67 -14.70
N ARG A 148 -7.39 -7.51 -14.24
CA ARG A 148 -6.81 -6.22 -14.62
C ARG A 148 -5.36 -6.15 -14.14
N VAL A 149 -4.49 -5.65 -15.01
CA VAL A 149 -3.10 -5.34 -14.68
C VAL A 149 -2.82 -3.87 -14.92
N VAL A 150 -1.99 -3.29 -14.05
CA VAL A 150 -1.56 -1.90 -14.14
C VAL A 150 -0.04 -1.81 -14.05
N ALA A 151 0.50 -0.65 -14.38
CA ALA A 151 1.90 -0.35 -14.21
C ALA A 151 2.34 -0.52 -12.75
N SER A 152 3.58 -0.99 -12.56
CA SER A 152 4.21 -1.04 -11.23
C SER A 152 5.62 -0.46 -11.34
N PRO A 153 5.74 0.87 -11.55
CA PRO A 153 7.02 1.53 -11.75
C PRO A 153 7.87 1.51 -10.49
N GLU A 154 9.18 1.67 -10.66
CA GLU A 154 10.12 1.76 -9.55
C GLU A 154 9.94 3.09 -8.79
N PRO A 155 9.92 3.07 -7.45
CA PRO A 155 9.89 4.28 -6.64
C PRO A 155 11.22 5.03 -6.71
N VAL A 156 11.15 6.35 -6.91
CA VAL A 156 12.33 7.23 -7.04
C VAL A 156 12.55 8.05 -5.78
N GLU A 157 11.47 8.59 -5.21
CA GLU A 157 11.49 9.49 -4.06
C GLU A 157 10.17 9.39 -3.28
N CYS A 158 10.24 9.30 -1.96
CA CYS A 158 9.08 9.47 -1.09
C CYS A 158 8.91 10.97 -0.79
N LEU A 159 8.06 11.66 -1.55
CA LEU A 159 7.96 13.13 -1.50
C LEU A 159 7.63 13.71 -0.12
N ASP A 160 7.02 12.90 0.73
CA ASP A 160 6.57 13.33 2.05
C ASP A 160 7.47 12.79 3.19
N SER A 161 8.64 12.21 2.85
CA SER A 161 9.62 11.70 3.83
C SER A 161 10.15 12.79 4.77
N ALA A 162 10.35 14.01 4.26
CA ALA A 162 10.78 15.14 5.10
C ALA A 162 9.77 15.49 6.19
N ALA A 163 8.46 15.43 5.89
CA ALA A 163 7.41 15.62 6.88
C ALA A 163 7.39 14.47 7.90
N ALA A 164 7.59 13.22 7.44
CA ALA A 164 7.71 12.08 8.33
C ALA A 164 8.89 12.23 9.29
N HIS A 165 10.04 12.69 8.80
CA HIS A 165 11.24 12.94 9.62
C HIS A 165 10.98 13.96 10.73
N VAL A 166 10.38 15.11 10.41
CA VAL A 166 10.03 16.14 11.39
C VAL A 166 9.09 15.62 12.48
N LEU A 167 8.11 14.81 12.08
CA LEU A 167 7.17 14.20 13.03
C LEU A 167 7.87 13.18 13.95
N LEU A 168 8.80 12.38 13.41
CA LEU A 168 9.61 11.45 14.21
C LEU A 168 10.45 12.19 15.24
N GLU A 169 11.14 13.28 14.83
CA GLU A 169 11.92 14.12 15.75
C GLU A 169 11.04 14.77 16.83
N ALA A 170 9.78 15.06 16.51
CA ALA A 170 8.79 15.55 17.46
C ALA A 170 8.19 14.45 18.36
N GLY A 171 8.66 13.20 18.25
CA GLY A 171 8.25 12.08 19.08
C GLY A 171 6.94 11.40 18.64
N PHE A 172 6.52 11.54 17.40
CA PHE A 172 5.38 10.82 16.85
C PHE A 172 5.79 9.45 16.30
N THR A 173 4.88 8.49 16.34
CA THR A 173 4.92 7.31 15.45
C THR A 173 4.23 7.67 14.16
N VAL A 174 4.90 7.49 13.01
CA VAL A 174 4.40 8.01 11.74
C VAL A 174 3.94 6.89 10.82
N VAL A 175 2.74 6.98 10.28
CA VAL A 175 2.28 6.13 9.17
C VAL A 175 2.52 6.88 7.87
N CYS A 176 3.35 6.32 7.00
CA CYS A 176 3.76 6.93 5.74
C CYS A 176 3.89 5.88 4.63
N ALA A 177 3.82 6.28 3.38
CA ALA A 177 3.98 5.42 2.20
C ALA A 177 3.05 4.19 2.17
N GLY A 178 1.85 4.31 2.73
CA GLY A 178 0.86 3.24 2.70
C GLY A 178 0.51 2.81 1.29
N GLY A 179 0.50 1.47 1.04
CA GLY A 179 0.28 0.89 -0.28
C GLY A 179 1.40 1.13 -1.29
N GLY A 180 2.56 1.62 -0.85
CA GLY A 180 3.66 2.05 -1.69
C GLY A 180 3.66 3.56 -2.00
N GLY A 181 2.77 4.32 -1.37
CA GLY A 181 2.53 5.74 -1.67
C GLY A 181 1.57 5.94 -2.85
N VAL A 182 1.00 7.14 -2.95
CA VAL A 182 0.23 7.54 -4.13
C VAL A 182 1.22 7.81 -5.27
N PRO A 183 1.15 7.07 -6.40
CA PRO A 183 2.10 7.24 -7.50
C PRO A 183 1.89 8.58 -8.20
N VAL A 184 2.97 9.33 -8.33
CA VAL A 184 2.97 10.63 -9.01
C VAL A 184 4.18 10.74 -9.94
N ILE A 185 4.01 11.53 -11.00
CA ILE A 185 5.10 11.97 -11.88
C ILE A 185 5.30 13.47 -11.73
N ARG A 186 6.50 13.95 -12.07
CA ARG A 186 6.83 15.36 -12.16
C ARG A 186 7.19 15.68 -13.61
N ASP A 187 6.50 16.62 -14.22
CA ASP A 187 6.81 17.06 -15.58
C ASP A 187 8.01 18.01 -15.63
N GLY A 188 8.42 18.41 -16.84
CA GLY A 188 9.56 19.31 -17.07
C GLY A 188 9.39 20.73 -16.50
N SER A 189 8.16 21.13 -16.13
CA SER A 189 7.85 22.41 -15.48
C SER A 189 7.81 22.29 -13.95
N GLY A 190 7.94 21.08 -13.40
CA GLY A 190 7.88 20.80 -11.98
C GLY A 190 6.45 20.49 -11.45
N VAL A 191 5.45 20.46 -12.32
CA VAL A 191 4.06 20.12 -11.94
C VAL A 191 3.98 18.63 -11.60
N ILE A 192 3.34 18.34 -10.46
CA ILE A 192 3.13 16.97 -9.97
C ILE A 192 1.70 16.53 -10.30
N SER A 193 1.56 15.35 -10.88
CA SER A 193 0.27 14.73 -11.18
C SER A 193 0.24 13.26 -10.81
N GLY A 194 -0.92 12.77 -10.37
CA GLY A 194 -1.15 11.35 -10.13
C GLY A 194 -1.14 10.53 -11.41
N VAL A 195 -0.82 9.25 -11.31
CA VAL A 195 -0.80 8.32 -12.45
C VAL A 195 -1.47 6.99 -12.10
N GLU A 196 -2.01 6.32 -13.12
CA GLU A 196 -2.63 5.00 -13.03
C GLU A 196 -1.57 3.89 -12.84
N ALA A 197 -1.08 3.74 -11.61
CA ALA A 197 -0.07 2.75 -11.25
C ALA A 197 -0.27 2.25 -9.81
N VAL A 198 0.40 1.18 -9.46
CA VAL A 198 0.52 0.68 -8.08
C VAL A 198 1.97 0.35 -7.80
N ILE A 199 2.60 1.07 -6.91
CA ILE A 199 4.00 0.88 -6.56
C ILE A 199 4.14 -0.33 -5.62
N ASP A 200 5.24 -1.05 -5.73
CA ASP A 200 5.54 -2.14 -4.81
C ASP A 200 5.85 -1.57 -3.42
N LYS A 201 5.08 -2.01 -2.41
CA LYS A 201 5.18 -1.50 -1.03
C LYS A 201 6.53 -1.80 -0.38
N ASP A 202 7.17 -2.92 -0.74
CA ASP A 202 8.42 -3.34 -0.12
C ASP A 202 9.59 -2.54 -0.70
N LEU A 203 9.56 -2.23 -2.01
CA LEU A 203 10.51 -1.30 -2.64
C LEU A 203 10.38 0.10 -2.05
N THR A 204 9.15 0.59 -1.87
CA THR A 204 8.94 1.91 -1.26
C THR A 204 9.34 1.93 0.21
N ALA A 205 9.09 0.86 0.97
CA ALA A 205 9.53 0.76 2.37
C ALA A 205 11.06 0.81 2.48
N ALA A 206 11.78 0.13 1.59
CA ALA A 206 13.24 0.18 1.51
C ALA A 206 13.77 1.58 1.13
N LEU A 207 13.11 2.26 0.19
CA LEU A 207 13.41 3.64 -0.18
C LEU A 207 13.20 4.59 0.99
N LEU A 208 12.04 4.53 1.64
CA LEU A 208 11.69 5.36 2.80
C LEU A 208 12.65 5.13 3.97
N ALA A 209 13.00 3.87 4.27
CA ALA A 209 13.97 3.54 5.31
C ALA A 209 15.34 4.18 5.05
N ARG A 210 15.76 4.19 3.79
CA ARG A 210 17.02 4.83 3.36
C ARG A 210 16.96 6.35 3.46
N GLU A 211 15.84 6.98 3.06
CA GLU A 211 15.64 8.44 3.14
C GLU A 211 15.58 8.94 4.59
N LEU A 212 15.02 8.14 5.48
CA LEU A 212 14.93 8.43 6.91
C LEU A 212 16.16 7.97 7.71
N ALA A 213 17.16 7.37 7.06
CA ALA A 213 18.33 6.76 7.69
C ALA A 213 17.96 5.79 8.83
N ALA A 214 16.93 4.95 8.60
CA ALA A 214 16.45 4.00 9.60
C ALA A 214 17.52 2.93 9.90
N ASP A 215 17.74 2.61 11.16
CA ASP A 215 18.67 1.58 11.61
C ASP A 215 18.18 0.17 11.25
N VAL A 216 16.86 -0.04 11.22
CA VAL A 216 16.23 -1.34 10.98
C VAL A 216 15.01 -1.18 10.06
N LEU A 217 14.93 -2.02 9.05
CA LEU A 217 13.71 -2.25 8.25
C LEU A 217 13.15 -3.62 8.62
N LEU A 218 11.94 -3.65 9.19
CA LEU A 218 11.24 -4.86 9.57
C LEU A 218 10.09 -5.12 8.60
N ILE A 219 10.13 -6.23 7.88
CA ILE A 219 9.08 -6.66 6.96
C ILE A 219 8.28 -7.78 7.60
N ALA A 220 7.07 -7.47 8.06
CA ALA A 220 6.16 -8.48 8.59
C ALA A 220 5.55 -9.30 7.45
N THR A 221 5.70 -10.62 7.52
CA THR A 221 5.24 -11.57 6.51
C THR A 221 4.67 -12.83 7.16
N ASP A 222 3.87 -13.58 6.41
CA ASP A 222 3.31 -14.88 6.79
C ASP A 222 4.18 -16.08 6.39
N VAL A 223 5.34 -15.82 5.77
CA VAL A 223 6.34 -16.85 5.45
C VAL A 223 7.47 -16.88 6.48
N THR A 224 8.04 -18.06 6.68
CA THR A 224 9.06 -18.27 7.73
C THR A 224 10.44 -17.70 7.41
N ALA A 225 10.72 -17.44 6.13
CA ALA A 225 12.01 -16.92 5.69
C ALA A 225 11.90 -16.31 4.28
N ALA A 226 12.87 -15.45 3.91
CA ALA A 226 13.07 -15.06 2.53
C ALA A 226 13.54 -16.27 1.71
N MET A 227 12.97 -16.44 0.52
CA MET A 227 13.24 -17.58 -0.34
C MET A 227 13.51 -17.15 -1.78
N THR A 228 14.45 -17.83 -2.44
CA THR A 228 14.64 -17.78 -3.89
C THR A 228 13.88 -18.93 -4.56
N GLY A 229 13.52 -18.79 -5.84
CA GLY A 229 12.84 -19.81 -6.61
C GLY A 229 11.43 -20.15 -6.09
N TRP A 230 10.74 -19.20 -5.51
CA TRP A 230 9.37 -19.37 -5.00
C TRP A 230 8.44 -19.92 -6.09
N GLY A 231 7.64 -20.93 -5.72
CA GLY A 231 6.73 -21.59 -6.67
C GLY A 231 7.39 -22.62 -7.60
N THR A 232 8.67 -22.90 -7.42
CA THR A 232 9.41 -23.95 -8.15
C THR A 232 9.96 -25.01 -7.20
N ASP A 233 10.41 -26.17 -7.76
CA ASP A 233 11.08 -27.22 -7.00
C ASP A 233 12.49 -26.80 -6.51
N ARG A 234 12.99 -25.63 -6.94
CA ARG A 234 14.31 -25.09 -6.59
C ARG A 234 14.26 -23.97 -5.55
N LYS A 235 13.17 -23.87 -4.79
CA LYS A 235 13.10 -22.87 -3.71
C LYS A 235 14.14 -23.17 -2.64
N SER A 236 14.86 -22.14 -2.22
CA SER A 236 15.82 -22.20 -1.11
C SER A 236 15.67 -20.99 -0.21
N VAL A 237 15.98 -21.16 1.08
CA VAL A 237 16.05 -20.06 2.05
C VAL A 237 17.30 -19.22 1.74
N VAL A 238 17.16 -17.88 1.82
CA VAL A 238 18.27 -16.94 1.66
C VAL A 238 18.88 -16.65 3.02
#